data_4353d23b8873be9be9dbb9ba2c04682b
#
_entry.id   4353d23b8873be9be9dbb9ba2c04682b
#
_cell.length_a   1.000
_cell.length_b   1.000
_cell.length_c   1.000
_cell.angle_alpha   90.00
_cell.angle_beta   90.00
_cell.angle_gamma   90.00
#
_symmetry.space_group_name_H-M   'P 1'
#
loop_
_entity.id
_entity.type
_entity.pdbx_description
1 polymer ?
#
loop_
_entity_poly.entity_id
_entity_poly.type
_entity_poly.pdbx_seq_one_letter_code
_entity_poly.pdbx_strand_id
1 'polypeptide(L)'
;YKEGKELYDLATSKGLRIWGAPAVVNSPQFAFMAEQINKGTLGNLACAHGHYGHEGPSWSAFFYEPLGGSMPDLGVYNIATLTGLLGPAKSVVAMTTIVTPERTVDDKGKIKVREEDNAMIIMEHEKGVLSHIECGFNYFDPYGHLGKGQEKATISLYGSHGNMHMVGYDWAPNGVDLSTMDHPVPQRFVPDTNGYVWQEGA
;
A
#
# COMPACT_ATOMS: atom_id res chain seq x y z
N TYR A 1 14.77 -11.60 -4.79
CA TYR A 1 15.41 -11.90 -3.48
C TYR A 1 16.93 -12.05 -3.60
N LYS A 2 17.45 -12.88 -4.53
CA LYS A 2 18.89 -13.18 -4.66
C LYS A 2 19.72 -11.92 -4.92
N GLU A 3 19.37 -11.17 -5.96
CA GLU A 3 20.03 -9.91 -6.32
C GLU A 3 19.94 -8.86 -5.20
N GLY A 4 18.77 -8.71 -4.58
CA GLY A 4 18.60 -7.80 -3.45
C GLY A 4 19.49 -8.17 -2.25
N LYS A 5 19.66 -9.47 -2.00
CA LYS A 5 20.57 -9.94 -0.95
C LYS A 5 22.04 -9.66 -1.31
N GLU A 6 22.44 -9.89 -2.55
CA GLU A 6 23.80 -9.58 -3.03
C GLU A 6 24.13 -8.09 -2.88
N LEU A 7 23.18 -7.21 -3.24
CA LEU A 7 23.33 -5.76 -3.06
C LEU A 7 23.44 -5.36 -1.58
N TYR A 8 22.59 -5.95 -0.73
CA TYR A 8 22.63 -5.73 0.71
C TYR A 8 23.97 -6.15 1.33
N ASP A 9 24.46 -7.36 1.00
CA ASP A 9 25.72 -7.88 1.47
C ASP A 9 26.90 -7.02 1.01
N LEU A 10 26.88 -6.56 -0.25
CA LEU A 10 27.89 -5.65 -0.80
C LEU A 10 27.90 -4.30 -0.08
N ALA A 11 26.73 -3.69 0.11
CA ALA A 11 26.63 -2.43 0.83
C ALA A 11 27.13 -2.56 2.28
N THR A 12 26.71 -3.61 2.98
CA THR A 12 27.13 -3.90 4.34
C THR A 12 28.63 -4.08 4.45
N SER A 13 29.26 -4.80 3.50
CA SER A 13 30.71 -5.01 3.47
C SER A 13 31.51 -3.72 3.28
N LYS A 14 30.88 -2.71 2.68
CA LYS A 14 31.48 -1.38 2.42
C LYS A 14 31.09 -0.33 3.48
N GLY A 15 30.34 -0.70 4.52
CA GLY A 15 29.83 0.23 5.54
C GLY A 15 28.78 1.20 4.98
N LEU A 16 28.13 0.87 3.84
CA LEU A 16 27.10 1.67 3.21
C LEU A 16 25.70 1.20 3.65
N ARG A 17 24.73 2.09 3.53
CA ARG A 17 23.31 1.78 3.75
C ARG A 17 22.57 1.75 2.43
N ILE A 18 21.61 0.84 2.32
CA ILE A 18 20.64 0.80 1.22
C ILE A 18 19.28 1.20 1.76
N TRP A 19 18.61 2.07 1.04
CA TRP A 19 17.24 2.48 1.31
C TRP A 19 16.39 2.10 0.10
N GLY A 20 15.20 1.57 0.36
CA GLY A 20 14.25 1.20 -0.67
C GLY A 20 12.88 1.82 -0.40
N ALA A 21 12.19 2.22 -1.46
CA ALA A 21 10.76 2.50 -1.40
C ALA A 21 9.98 1.16 -1.22
N PRO A 22 8.75 1.21 -0.68
CA PRO A 22 8.01 2.38 -0.27
C PRO A 22 8.35 2.85 1.16
N ALA A 23 8.32 4.18 1.38
CA ALA A 23 8.59 4.81 2.68
C ALA A 23 7.33 5.04 3.52
N VAL A 24 6.21 4.41 3.18
CA VAL A 24 4.89 4.61 3.82
C VAL A 24 4.89 4.40 5.33
N VAL A 25 5.74 3.50 5.82
CA VAL A 25 5.90 3.21 7.26
C VAL A 25 6.52 4.37 8.06
N ASN A 26 7.09 5.36 7.38
CA ASN A 26 7.65 6.55 8.00
C ASN A 26 6.63 7.69 8.12
N SER A 27 5.40 7.50 7.61
CA SER A 27 4.38 8.55 7.63
C SER A 27 3.82 8.77 9.04
N PRO A 28 3.43 10.01 9.39
CA PRO A 28 2.76 10.32 10.64
C PRO A 28 1.44 9.56 10.81
N GLN A 29 0.73 9.28 9.71
CA GLN A 29 -0.50 8.50 9.72
C GLN A 29 -0.24 7.04 10.09
N PHE A 30 0.81 6.44 9.53
CA PHE A 30 1.24 5.10 9.93
C PHE A 30 1.61 5.06 11.41
N ALA A 31 2.39 6.04 11.90
CA ALA A 31 2.77 6.12 13.31
C ALA A 31 1.55 6.21 14.23
N PHE A 32 0.55 7.02 13.86
CA PHE A 32 -0.71 7.10 14.61
C PHE A 32 -1.45 5.77 14.63
N MET A 33 -1.59 5.09 13.47
CA MET A 33 -2.25 3.79 13.39
C MET A 33 -1.53 2.74 14.25
N ALA A 34 -0.21 2.68 14.18
CA ALA A 34 0.60 1.79 14.99
C ALA A 34 0.45 2.06 16.49
N GLU A 35 0.40 3.33 16.88
CA GLU A 35 0.16 3.74 18.26
C GLU A 35 -1.21 3.27 18.77
N GLN A 36 -2.29 3.45 17.99
CA GLN A 36 -3.64 3.01 18.37
C GLN A 36 -3.71 1.47 18.50
N ILE A 37 -3.05 0.73 17.60
CA ILE A 37 -2.97 -0.73 17.71
C ILE A 37 -2.25 -1.13 19.01
N ASN A 38 -1.10 -0.51 19.31
CA ASN A 38 -0.32 -0.81 20.50
C ASN A 38 -1.05 -0.44 21.81
N LYS A 39 -1.87 0.60 21.79
CA LYS A 39 -2.77 0.97 22.92
C LYS A 39 -3.95 0.01 23.09
N GLY A 40 -4.21 -0.87 22.14
CA GLY A 40 -5.36 -1.76 22.15
C GLY A 40 -6.69 -1.06 21.85
N THR A 41 -6.67 0.16 21.28
CA THR A 41 -7.87 0.95 20.99
C THR A 41 -8.89 0.20 20.14
N LEU A 42 -8.44 -0.64 19.22
CA LEU A 42 -9.30 -1.43 18.35
C LEU A 42 -9.74 -2.78 18.97
N GLY A 43 -9.24 -3.11 20.16
CA GLY A 43 -9.42 -4.45 20.73
C GLY A 43 -8.67 -5.53 19.94
N ASN A 44 -9.30 -6.69 19.79
CA ASN A 44 -8.73 -7.78 18.97
C ASN A 44 -8.91 -7.46 17.50
N LEU A 45 -7.80 -7.26 16.79
CA LEU A 45 -7.83 -7.11 15.33
C LEU A 45 -8.27 -8.41 14.67
N ALA A 46 -9.25 -8.32 13.79
CA ALA A 46 -9.80 -9.46 13.05
C ALA A 46 -9.28 -9.49 11.61
N CYS A 47 -9.42 -8.38 10.91
CA CYS A 47 -8.99 -8.28 9.52
C CYS A 47 -8.53 -6.87 9.13
N ALA A 48 -7.85 -6.83 7.99
CA ALA A 48 -7.42 -5.60 7.36
C ALA A 48 -7.61 -5.64 5.85
N HIS A 49 -7.80 -4.48 5.23
CA HIS A 49 -7.94 -4.35 3.79
C HIS A 49 -6.98 -3.30 3.28
N GLY A 50 -6.29 -3.61 2.16
CA GLY A 50 -5.53 -2.70 1.36
C GLY A 50 -6.15 -2.55 -0.02
N HIS A 51 -6.26 -1.33 -0.51
CA HIS A 51 -6.77 -1.07 -1.85
C HIS A 51 -5.91 -0.01 -2.52
N TYR A 52 -5.41 -0.32 -3.72
CA TYR A 52 -4.75 0.66 -4.54
C TYR A 52 -4.90 0.34 -6.02
N GLY A 53 -5.62 1.17 -6.75
CA GLY A 53 -5.81 1.00 -8.18
C GLY A 53 -6.23 2.29 -8.88
N HIS A 54 -5.82 2.38 -10.13
CA HIS A 54 -6.17 3.45 -11.05
C HIS A 54 -6.14 2.91 -12.49
N GLU A 55 -6.29 3.78 -13.50
CA GLU A 55 -6.38 3.38 -14.91
C GLU A 55 -5.08 2.80 -15.50
N GLY A 56 -3.99 2.87 -14.76
CA GLY A 56 -2.66 2.45 -15.15
C GLY A 56 -1.81 3.58 -15.74
N PRO A 57 -0.49 3.54 -15.53
CA PRO A 57 0.43 4.54 -16.06
C PRO A 57 0.51 4.50 -17.59
N SER A 58 0.51 5.68 -18.23
CA SER A 58 0.70 5.79 -19.69
C SER A 58 2.11 6.18 -20.10
N TRP A 59 2.91 6.69 -19.15
CA TRP A 59 4.19 7.34 -19.48
C TRP A 59 5.35 6.39 -19.78
N SER A 60 5.25 5.10 -19.40
CA SER A 60 6.31 4.13 -19.71
C SER A 60 5.82 2.69 -19.81
N ALA A 61 6.43 1.94 -20.72
CA ALA A 61 6.15 0.53 -20.95
C ALA A 61 6.63 -0.38 -19.82
N PHE A 62 7.59 0.03 -18.99
CA PHE A 62 8.19 -0.84 -17.99
C PHE A 62 7.15 -1.39 -16.98
N PHE A 63 6.07 -0.66 -16.73
CA PHE A 63 4.99 -1.12 -15.85
C PHE A 63 4.29 -2.39 -16.35
N TYR A 64 4.39 -2.67 -17.65
CA TYR A 64 3.69 -3.75 -18.33
C TYR A 64 4.64 -4.82 -18.90
N GLU A 65 5.94 -4.62 -18.74
CA GLU A 65 7.01 -5.52 -19.17
C GLU A 65 7.48 -6.42 -18.01
N PRO A 66 8.29 -7.47 -18.24
CA PRO A 66 8.79 -8.34 -17.19
C PRO A 66 9.43 -7.59 -16.02
N LEU A 67 9.03 -7.95 -14.80
CA LEU A 67 9.32 -7.31 -13.52
C LEU A 67 8.49 -6.05 -13.19
N GLY A 68 7.65 -5.60 -14.13
CA GLY A 68 6.60 -4.63 -13.85
C GLY A 68 5.38 -5.29 -13.19
N GLY A 69 4.20 -4.73 -13.43
CA GLY A 69 2.94 -5.22 -12.89
C GLY A 69 2.33 -4.30 -11.84
N SER A 70 1.05 -4.46 -11.60
CA SER A 70 0.31 -3.66 -10.62
C SER A 70 0.72 -3.98 -9.17
N MET A 71 1.16 -5.20 -8.92
CA MET A 71 1.61 -5.61 -7.60
C MET A 71 2.94 -4.95 -7.19
N PRO A 72 4.01 -5.01 -8.01
CA PRO A 72 5.27 -4.32 -7.71
C PRO A 72 5.14 -2.80 -7.65
N ASP A 73 4.22 -2.21 -8.42
CA ASP A 73 4.06 -0.75 -8.49
C ASP A 73 3.12 -0.20 -7.40
N LEU A 74 1.95 -0.80 -7.22
CA LEU A 74 0.90 -0.33 -6.31
C LEU A 74 0.75 -1.20 -5.06
N GLY A 75 0.66 -2.51 -5.23
CA GLY A 75 0.44 -3.45 -4.12
C GLY A 75 1.55 -3.40 -3.07
N VAL A 76 2.76 -3.06 -3.46
CA VAL A 76 3.91 -2.92 -2.56
C VAL A 76 3.66 -1.91 -1.43
N TYR A 77 2.94 -0.82 -1.68
CA TYR A 77 2.58 0.17 -0.65
C TYR A 77 1.68 -0.44 0.42
N ASN A 78 0.62 -1.14 -0.01
CA ASN A 78 -0.30 -1.80 0.91
C ASN A 78 0.38 -2.97 1.67
N ILE A 79 1.23 -3.76 0.99
CA ILE A 79 2.00 -4.84 1.62
C ILE A 79 2.91 -4.27 2.72
N ALA A 80 3.66 -3.20 2.42
CA ALA A 80 4.55 -2.57 3.38
C ALA A 80 3.79 -2.01 4.58
N THR A 81 2.67 -1.31 4.34
CA THR A 81 1.83 -0.76 5.40
C THR A 81 1.23 -1.85 6.29
N LEU A 82 0.61 -2.86 5.69
CA LEU A 82 -0.06 -3.92 6.45
C LEU A 82 0.93 -4.81 7.20
N THR A 83 2.06 -5.17 6.59
CA THR A 83 3.11 -5.94 7.30
C THR A 83 3.77 -5.12 8.41
N GLY A 84 3.92 -3.81 8.22
CA GLY A 84 4.42 -2.91 9.25
C GLY A 84 3.47 -2.79 10.46
N LEU A 85 2.15 -2.75 10.21
CA LEU A 85 1.14 -2.64 11.28
C LEU A 85 0.82 -3.98 11.97
N LEU A 86 0.77 -5.08 11.21
CA LEU A 86 0.25 -6.38 11.66
C LEU A 86 1.35 -7.42 11.90
N GLY A 87 2.58 -7.11 11.52
CA GLY A 87 3.69 -8.05 11.51
C GLY A 87 3.78 -8.87 10.21
N PRO A 88 4.80 -9.72 10.08
CA PRO A 88 5.03 -10.48 8.86
C PRO A 88 3.89 -11.46 8.56
N ALA A 89 3.68 -11.71 7.27
CA ALA A 89 2.78 -12.75 6.82
C ALA A 89 3.45 -14.14 6.93
N LYS A 90 2.76 -15.11 7.51
CA LYS A 90 3.21 -16.51 7.57
C LYS A 90 2.66 -17.35 6.43
N SER A 91 1.55 -16.95 5.82
CA SER A 91 0.99 -17.57 4.63
C SER A 91 0.35 -16.54 3.70
N VAL A 92 0.42 -16.81 2.40
CA VAL A 92 -0.10 -15.93 1.34
C VAL A 92 -0.78 -16.76 0.27
N VAL A 93 -1.94 -16.27 -0.19
CA VAL A 93 -2.62 -16.76 -1.40
C VAL A 93 -2.86 -15.57 -2.30
N ALA A 94 -2.54 -15.70 -3.59
CA ALA A 94 -2.72 -14.63 -4.56
C ALA A 94 -3.30 -15.15 -5.88
N MET A 95 -4.06 -14.29 -6.54
CA MET A 95 -4.52 -14.47 -7.92
C MET A 95 -4.22 -13.21 -8.70
N THR A 96 -3.73 -13.39 -9.93
CA THR A 96 -3.42 -12.29 -10.84
C THR A 96 -4.02 -12.53 -12.21
N THR A 97 -4.30 -11.46 -12.94
CA THR A 97 -4.83 -11.50 -14.31
C THR A 97 -4.25 -10.36 -15.14
N ILE A 98 -4.31 -10.53 -16.46
CA ILE A 98 -4.16 -9.44 -17.43
C ILE A 98 -5.55 -9.11 -17.96
N VAL A 99 -6.09 -7.97 -17.57
CA VAL A 99 -7.43 -7.49 -17.98
C VAL A 99 -7.34 -6.75 -19.31
N THR A 100 -6.29 -5.93 -19.49
CA THR A 100 -6.07 -5.14 -20.71
C THR A 100 -4.81 -5.61 -21.42
N PRO A 101 -4.92 -6.56 -22.41
CA PRO A 101 -3.76 -7.22 -23.00
C PRO A 101 -2.91 -6.33 -23.92
N GLU A 102 -3.42 -5.18 -24.33
CA GLU A 102 -2.70 -4.19 -25.14
C GLU A 102 -2.93 -2.79 -24.60
N ARG A 103 -1.87 -1.99 -24.54
CA ARG A 103 -1.93 -0.58 -24.11
C ARG A 103 -1.13 0.31 -25.04
N THR A 104 -1.45 1.61 -25.01
CA THR A 104 -0.63 2.63 -25.66
C THR A 104 0.09 3.41 -24.57
N VAL A 105 1.42 3.50 -24.69
CA VAL A 105 2.28 4.21 -23.74
C VAL A 105 3.16 5.22 -24.48
N ASP A 106 3.57 6.28 -23.77
CA ASP A 106 4.21 7.44 -24.37
C ASP A 106 5.61 7.12 -24.94
N ASP A 107 6.36 6.26 -24.27
CA ASP A 107 7.73 5.91 -24.63
C ASP A 107 7.86 4.89 -25.77
N LYS A 108 6.88 4.00 -25.96
CA LYS A 108 6.95 2.90 -26.95
C LYS A 108 5.72 2.78 -27.86
N GLY A 109 4.71 3.64 -27.71
CA GLY A 109 3.47 3.54 -28.47
C GLY A 109 2.63 2.31 -28.06
N LYS A 110 2.08 1.58 -29.03
CA LYS A 110 1.26 0.40 -28.76
C LYS A 110 2.14 -0.78 -28.32
N ILE A 111 1.84 -1.34 -27.15
CA ILE A 111 2.55 -2.47 -26.54
C ILE A 111 1.60 -3.61 -26.19
N LYS A 112 2.18 -4.80 -26.05
CA LYS A 112 1.51 -5.96 -25.44
C LYS A 112 1.86 -6.02 -23.96
N VAL A 113 0.84 -6.10 -23.09
CA VAL A 113 1.01 -6.28 -21.66
C VAL A 113 1.51 -7.71 -21.39
N ARG A 114 2.55 -7.85 -20.58
CA ARG A 114 3.24 -9.12 -20.30
C ARG A 114 3.24 -9.49 -18.82
N GLU A 115 2.97 -8.53 -17.94
CA GLU A 115 2.86 -8.74 -16.52
C GLU A 115 1.42 -8.48 -16.07
N GLU A 116 1.08 -8.88 -14.87
CA GLU A 116 -0.26 -8.71 -14.33
C GLU A 116 -0.64 -7.23 -14.20
N ASP A 117 -1.85 -6.91 -14.57
CA ASP A 117 -2.42 -5.57 -14.42
C ASP A 117 -3.61 -5.53 -13.45
N ASN A 118 -3.83 -6.65 -12.77
CA ASN A 118 -4.83 -6.81 -11.71
C ASN A 118 -4.45 -7.96 -10.79
N ALA A 119 -4.44 -7.71 -9.48
CA ALA A 119 -4.04 -8.69 -8.48
C ALA A 119 -4.88 -8.59 -7.21
N MET A 120 -5.12 -9.75 -6.61
CA MET A 120 -5.73 -9.90 -5.30
C MET A 120 -4.90 -10.84 -4.44
N ILE A 121 -4.64 -10.44 -3.19
CA ILE A 121 -3.85 -11.20 -2.22
C ILE A 121 -4.63 -11.35 -0.93
N ILE A 122 -4.48 -12.50 -0.29
CA ILE A 122 -4.87 -12.72 1.10
C ILE A 122 -3.61 -13.15 1.86
N MET A 123 -3.34 -12.50 2.99
CA MET A 123 -2.23 -12.82 3.88
C MET A 123 -2.74 -13.21 5.27
N GLU A 124 -2.16 -14.23 5.87
CA GLU A 124 -2.32 -14.56 7.28
C GLU A 124 -1.10 -14.06 8.04
N HIS A 125 -1.30 -13.15 8.98
CA HIS A 125 -0.24 -12.61 9.83
C HIS A 125 0.00 -13.47 11.08
N GLU A 126 1.17 -13.34 11.72
CA GLU A 126 1.58 -14.18 12.86
C GLU A 126 0.58 -14.19 14.02
N LYS A 127 -0.13 -13.10 14.25
CA LYS A 127 -1.14 -12.99 15.32
C LYS A 127 -2.54 -13.49 14.91
N GLY A 128 -2.66 -14.15 13.75
CA GLY A 128 -3.93 -14.69 13.24
C GLY A 128 -4.83 -13.65 12.58
N VAL A 129 -4.35 -12.42 12.38
CA VAL A 129 -5.07 -11.40 11.61
C VAL A 129 -5.00 -11.75 10.13
N LEU A 130 -6.12 -11.67 9.43
CA LEU A 130 -6.17 -11.81 7.99
C LEU A 130 -6.16 -10.44 7.31
N SER A 131 -5.39 -10.28 6.27
CA SER A 131 -5.46 -9.11 5.42
C SER A 131 -5.73 -9.46 3.97
N HIS A 132 -6.46 -8.59 3.29
CA HIS A 132 -6.75 -8.66 1.86
C HIS A 132 -6.19 -7.42 1.17
N ILE A 133 -5.52 -7.61 0.04
CA ILE A 133 -5.05 -6.52 -0.81
C ILE A 133 -5.63 -6.71 -2.19
N GLU A 134 -6.16 -5.64 -2.78
CA GLU A 134 -6.49 -5.55 -4.19
C GLU A 134 -5.73 -4.39 -4.83
N CYS A 135 -5.09 -4.65 -5.97
CA CYS A 135 -4.42 -3.61 -6.73
C CYS A 135 -4.53 -3.86 -8.23
N GLY A 136 -4.55 -2.79 -9.02
CA GLY A 136 -4.72 -2.93 -10.45
C GLY A 136 -4.57 -1.64 -11.25
N PHE A 137 -4.26 -1.83 -12.53
CA PHE A 137 -4.14 -0.78 -13.54
C PHE A 137 -5.40 -0.63 -14.41
N ASN A 138 -6.55 -1.12 -13.93
CA ASN A 138 -7.82 -1.08 -14.67
C ASN A 138 -8.97 -0.51 -13.83
N TYR A 139 -8.66 0.22 -12.76
CA TYR A 139 -9.66 0.78 -11.87
C TYR A 139 -9.93 2.23 -12.27
N PHE A 140 -11.17 2.52 -12.63
CA PHE A 140 -11.56 3.89 -12.89
C PHE A 140 -11.47 4.73 -11.61
N ASP A 141 -10.65 5.78 -11.66
CA ASP A 141 -10.53 6.76 -10.58
C ASP A 141 -11.14 8.10 -10.99
N PRO A 142 -12.33 8.45 -10.46
CA PRO A 142 -12.99 9.69 -10.81
C PRO A 142 -12.23 10.95 -10.38
N TYR A 143 -11.25 10.79 -9.49
CA TYR A 143 -10.41 11.90 -8.99
C TYR A 143 -9.08 12.02 -9.74
N GLY A 144 -8.78 11.05 -10.60
CA GLY A 144 -7.47 10.90 -11.25
C GLY A 144 -6.37 10.49 -10.27
N HIS A 145 -5.28 9.98 -10.82
CA HIS A 145 -4.15 9.43 -10.04
C HIS A 145 -3.56 10.39 -8.99
N LEU A 146 -3.58 11.68 -9.26
CA LEU A 146 -3.11 12.73 -8.35
C LEU A 146 -4.25 13.56 -7.76
N GLY A 147 -5.47 13.03 -7.78
CA GLY A 147 -6.68 13.73 -7.33
C GLY A 147 -6.57 14.19 -5.89
N LYS A 148 -6.59 15.50 -5.69
CA LYS A 148 -6.72 16.10 -4.37
C LYS A 148 -8.13 15.87 -3.85
N GLY A 149 -8.25 15.45 -2.60
CA GLY A 149 -9.55 15.24 -1.96
C GLY A 149 -10.11 13.83 -2.12
N GLN A 150 -9.31 12.86 -2.52
CA GLN A 150 -9.72 11.47 -2.47
C GLN A 150 -10.06 11.08 -1.02
N GLU A 151 -11.31 10.69 -0.81
CA GLU A 151 -11.84 10.24 0.48
C GLU A 151 -11.92 8.71 0.60
N LYS A 152 -11.42 8.00 -0.40
CA LYS A 152 -11.37 6.53 -0.39
C LYS A 152 -10.29 6.05 0.56
N ALA A 153 -10.63 5.08 1.40
CA ALA A 153 -9.66 4.46 2.27
C ALA A 153 -8.75 3.51 1.47
N THR A 154 -7.44 3.71 1.60
CA THR A 154 -6.44 2.79 1.03
C THR A 154 -6.09 1.65 1.98
N ILE A 155 -6.13 1.89 3.29
CA ILE A 155 -5.95 0.89 4.35
C ILE A 155 -7.13 0.97 5.29
N SER A 156 -7.70 -0.18 5.63
CA SER A 156 -8.77 -0.33 6.61
C SER A 156 -8.43 -1.44 7.60
N LEU A 157 -8.59 -1.16 8.89
CA LEU A 157 -8.39 -2.10 9.99
C LEU A 157 -9.69 -2.29 10.77
N TYR A 158 -10.03 -3.51 11.07
CA TYR A 158 -11.25 -3.87 11.80
C TYR A 158 -10.91 -4.69 13.04
N GLY A 159 -11.31 -4.18 14.18
CA GLY A 159 -11.15 -4.83 15.48
C GLY A 159 -12.45 -4.95 16.25
N SER A 160 -12.41 -5.68 17.35
CA SER A 160 -13.60 -5.96 18.17
C SER A 160 -14.17 -4.72 18.90
N HIS A 161 -13.37 -3.66 19.07
CA HIS A 161 -13.76 -2.44 19.79
C HIS A 161 -13.71 -1.18 18.92
N GLY A 162 -13.25 -1.30 17.65
CA GLY A 162 -13.20 -0.16 16.76
C GLY A 162 -12.61 -0.51 15.40
N ASN A 163 -12.59 0.49 14.52
CA ASN A 163 -11.97 0.43 13.22
C ASN A 163 -11.18 1.70 12.93
N MET A 164 -10.21 1.57 12.02
CA MET A 164 -9.44 2.69 11.48
C MET A 164 -9.33 2.61 9.97
N HIS A 165 -9.34 3.79 9.33
CA HIS A 165 -9.22 3.91 7.89
C HIS A 165 -8.20 4.99 7.55
N MET A 166 -7.11 4.62 6.87
CA MET A 166 -6.20 5.58 6.25
C MET A 166 -6.84 6.08 4.96
N VAL A 167 -7.16 7.36 4.91
CA VAL A 167 -7.89 7.98 3.80
C VAL A 167 -6.93 8.63 2.83
N GLY A 168 -7.19 8.50 1.55
CA GLY A 168 -6.28 8.88 0.48
C GLY A 168 -5.35 7.74 0.11
N TYR A 169 -4.31 8.03 -0.66
CA TYR A 169 -3.27 7.05 -0.97
C TYR A 169 -2.35 6.82 0.24
N ASP A 170 -1.88 5.59 0.45
CA ASP A 170 -0.99 5.25 1.57
C ASP A 170 0.42 5.88 1.43
N TRP A 171 0.82 6.30 0.25
CA TRP A 171 2.03 7.09 0.02
C TRP A 171 1.82 8.61 0.23
N ALA A 172 0.55 9.09 0.24
CA ALA A 172 0.17 10.48 0.50
C ALA A 172 -1.21 10.56 1.18
N PRO A 173 -1.39 9.98 2.38
CA PRO A 173 -2.70 9.92 3.02
C PRO A 173 -3.19 11.29 3.51
N ASN A 174 -4.50 11.54 3.37
CA ASN A 174 -5.15 12.76 3.85
C ASN A 174 -5.35 12.77 5.36
N GLY A 175 -5.42 11.60 5.98
CA GLY A 175 -5.61 11.44 7.41
C GLY A 175 -6.00 10.02 7.77
N VAL A 176 -6.34 9.81 9.04
CA VAL A 176 -6.84 8.54 9.57
C VAL A 176 -8.16 8.76 10.26
N ASP A 177 -9.19 8.07 9.82
CA ASP A 177 -10.49 8.03 10.49
C ASP A 177 -10.48 6.91 11.51
N LEU A 178 -10.84 7.23 12.76
CA LEU A 178 -10.94 6.30 13.88
C LEU A 178 -12.37 6.31 14.43
N SER A 179 -12.97 5.12 14.55
CA SER A 179 -14.21 4.90 15.27
C SER A 179 -14.00 3.86 16.36
N THR A 180 -14.60 4.06 17.52
CA THR A 180 -14.56 3.12 18.64
C THR A 180 -15.94 2.91 19.24
N MET A 181 -16.10 1.93 20.12
CA MET A 181 -17.38 1.70 20.81
C MET A 181 -17.84 2.93 21.60
N ASP A 182 -16.89 3.67 22.20
CA ASP A 182 -17.19 4.89 22.98
C ASP A 182 -17.43 6.11 22.07
N HIS A 183 -16.87 6.11 20.87
CA HIS A 183 -16.97 7.17 19.86
C HIS A 183 -17.27 6.57 18.49
N PRO A 184 -18.54 6.19 18.22
CA PRO A 184 -18.91 5.48 16.99
C PRO A 184 -18.87 6.35 15.72
N VAL A 185 -18.96 7.67 15.87
CA VAL A 185 -18.80 8.59 14.73
C VAL A 185 -17.31 8.74 14.41
N PRO A 186 -16.90 8.51 13.15
CA PRO A 186 -15.50 8.61 12.75
C PRO A 186 -14.90 9.97 13.10
N GLN A 187 -13.77 9.94 13.78
CA GLN A 187 -12.97 11.12 14.09
C GLN A 187 -11.72 11.11 13.23
N ARG A 188 -11.54 12.16 12.43
CA ARG A 188 -10.39 12.27 11.56
C ARG A 188 -9.18 12.84 12.30
N PHE A 189 -8.12 12.06 12.33
CA PHE A 189 -6.80 12.49 12.72
C PHE A 189 -6.05 12.99 11.46
N VAL A 190 -5.72 14.28 11.44
CA VAL A 190 -4.89 14.89 10.41
C VAL A 190 -3.58 15.30 11.10
N PRO A 191 -2.48 14.58 10.91
CA PRO A 191 -1.23 14.90 11.57
C PRO A 191 -0.63 16.19 11.03
N ASP A 192 0.17 16.85 11.86
CA ASP A 192 1.07 17.88 11.37
C ASP A 192 2.16 17.22 10.50
N THR A 193 2.17 17.57 9.23
CA THR A 193 3.12 17.06 8.25
C THR A 193 4.28 18.02 7.98
N ASN A 194 4.46 19.04 8.83
CA ASN A 194 5.58 19.97 8.70
C ASN A 194 6.91 19.21 8.69
N GLY A 195 7.63 19.37 7.58
CA GLY A 195 8.92 18.70 7.37
C GLY A 195 8.84 17.27 6.84
N TYR A 196 7.63 16.72 6.59
CA TYR A 196 7.47 15.45 5.90
C TYR A 196 7.12 15.68 4.43
N VAL A 197 7.96 15.18 3.53
CA VAL A 197 7.77 15.26 2.08
C VAL A 197 7.38 13.87 1.58
N TRP A 198 6.14 13.73 1.13
CA TRP A 198 5.52 12.43 0.82
C TRP A 198 6.21 11.66 -0.31
N GLN A 199 6.57 12.34 -1.40
CA GLN A 199 7.18 11.71 -2.57
C GLN A 199 8.69 11.88 -2.65
N GLU A 200 9.21 12.96 -2.09
CA GLU A 200 10.63 13.33 -2.20
C GLU A 200 11.44 12.94 -0.96
N GLY A 201 10.78 12.59 0.13
CA GLY A 201 11.42 12.23 1.40
C GLY A 201 11.72 10.74 1.54
N ALA A 202 11.60 10.01 0.46
CA ALA A 202 11.94 8.60 0.42
C ALA A 202 13.43 8.40 0.12
#